data_ccdcdea00193aa850e129880225add36
#
_entry.id   ccdcdea00193aa850e129880225add36
#
_cell.length_a   1.000
_cell.length_b   1.000
_cell.length_c   1.000
_cell.angle_alpha   90.00
_cell.angle_beta   90.00
_cell.angle_gamma   90.00
#
_symmetry.space_group_name_H-M   'P 1'
#
loop_
_entity.id
_entity.type
_entity.pdbx_description
1 polymer ?
#
loop_
_entity_poly.entity_id
_entity_poly.type
_entity_poly.pdbx_seq_one_letter_code
_entity_poly.pdbx_strand_id
1 'polypeptide(L)'
;MDTVNGYQIRKPFSSENAGFCRWAIGEKHGRAYFIKEFLSPKYPADDCGLSEKTIAKKRAECEKFYNRKAKLYQAIQQCRTGNVVIIQDFFREGSKYYAVAEQVKAENLSLSQIAALPENKKMTLIRAILYSFSVLHSKAIVHSDVKPDNILVKRTENNFYTGKIIDFDASFL
;
A
#
# COMPACT_ATOMS: atom_id res chain seq x y z
N MET A 1 1.78 -8.39 23.34
CA MET A 1 1.94 -8.19 21.87
C MET A 1 1.10 -6.97 21.51
N ASP A 2 1.68 -6.04 20.78
CA ASP A 2 0.96 -4.85 20.35
C ASP A 2 -0.09 -5.24 19.31
N THR A 3 -1.27 -4.65 19.41
CA THR A 3 -2.36 -4.85 18.46
C THR A 3 -2.76 -3.49 17.87
N VAL A 4 -3.12 -3.49 16.60
CA VAL A 4 -3.66 -2.31 15.91
C VAL A 4 -4.94 -2.77 15.20
N ASN A 5 -6.09 -2.27 15.62
CA ASN A 5 -7.41 -2.66 15.10
C ASN A 5 -7.63 -4.18 15.00
N GLY A 6 -7.14 -4.92 16.01
CA GLY A 6 -7.24 -6.39 16.05
C GLY A 6 -6.19 -7.13 15.19
N TYR A 7 -5.28 -6.43 14.53
CA TYR A 7 -4.10 -7.02 13.90
C TYR A 7 -3.00 -7.19 14.95
N GLN A 8 -2.56 -8.41 15.19
CA GLN A 8 -1.44 -8.71 16.09
C GLN A 8 -0.13 -8.37 15.39
N ILE A 9 0.63 -7.40 15.91
CA ILE A 9 1.90 -6.96 15.34
C ILE A 9 2.98 -7.99 15.68
N ARG A 10 3.61 -8.57 14.64
CA ARG A 10 4.62 -9.63 14.81
C ARG A 10 6.02 -9.08 15.11
N LYS A 11 6.33 -7.88 14.60
CA LYS A 11 7.59 -7.15 14.84
C LYS A 11 7.29 -5.66 14.96
N PRO A 12 8.09 -4.91 15.73
CA PRO A 12 7.93 -3.45 15.82
C PRO A 12 7.89 -2.79 14.44
N PHE A 13 7.19 -1.66 14.35
CA PHE A 13 7.14 -0.87 13.12
C PHE A 13 8.54 -0.40 12.68
N SER A 14 8.91 -0.70 11.45
CA SER A 14 10.16 -0.28 10.79
C SER A 14 9.93 0.98 9.94
N SER A 15 10.95 1.85 9.89
CA SER A 15 11.02 2.97 8.95
C SER A 15 11.89 2.68 7.72
N GLU A 16 12.43 1.47 7.62
CA GLU A 16 13.32 1.08 6.53
C GLU A 16 12.57 1.09 5.20
N ASN A 17 13.08 1.84 4.23
CA ASN A 17 12.48 2.02 2.89
C ASN A 17 11.00 2.49 2.90
N ALA A 18 10.57 3.19 3.95
CA ALA A 18 9.16 3.51 4.18
C ALA A 18 8.78 4.97 3.85
N GLY A 19 9.74 5.82 3.42
CA GLY A 19 9.46 7.23 3.14
C GLY A 19 8.87 7.95 4.35
N PHE A 20 7.67 8.52 4.21
CA PHE A 20 6.93 9.22 5.27
C PHE A 20 6.00 8.29 6.08
N CYS A 21 6.27 7.00 6.08
CA CYS A 21 5.49 5.99 6.78
C CYS A 21 6.38 5.12 7.68
N ARG A 22 5.75 4.23 8.44
CA ARG A 22 6.38 3.05 9.02
C ARG A 22 5.56 1.84 8.62
N TRP A 23 6.16 0.66 8.64
CA TRP A 23 5.46 -0.57 8.30
C TRP A 23 5.74 -1.68 9.29
N ALA A 24 4.81 -2.59 9.39
CA ALA A 24 4.94 -3.81 10.17
C ALA A 24 4.24 -4.98 9.45
N ILE A 25 4.60 -6.18 9.83
CA ILE A 25 3.81 -7.37 9.50
C ILE A 25 2.93 -7.69 10.70
N GLY A 26 1.64 -7.78 10.44
CA GLY A 26 0.64 -8.18 11.40
C GLY A 26 -0.06 -9.46 10.99
N GLU A 27 -0.81 -10.04 11.92
CA GLU A 27 -1.64 -11.23 11.66
C GLU A 27 -3.04 -11.03 12.21
N LYS A 28 -4.04 -11.48 11.43
CA LYS A 28 -5.43 -11.50 11.84
C LYS A 28 -6.11 -12.73 11.22
N HIS A 29 -6.82 -13.50 12.04
CA HIS A 29 -7.49 -14.74 11.59
C HIS A 29 -6.56 -15.72 10.83
N GLY A 30 -5.31 -15.89 11.29
CA GLY A 30 -4.34 -16.80 10.69
C GLY A 30 -3.75 -16.32 9.34
N ARG A 31 -4.03 -15.08 8.92
CA ARG A 31 -3.47 -14.48 7.70
C ARG A 31 -2.49 -13.37 8.03
N ALA A 32 -1.43 -13.29 7.23
CA ALA A 32 -0.42 -12.25 7.36
C ALA A 32 -0.77 -11.02 6.51
N TYR A 33 -0.56 -9.85 7.10
CA TYR A 33 -0.85 -8.54 6.51
C TYR A 33 0.36 -7.63 6.57
N PHE A 34 0.51 -6.80 5.54
CA PHE A 34 1.39 -5.65 5.53
C PHE A 34 0.60 -4.46 6.05
N ILE A 35 1.08 -3.85 7.14
CA ILE A 35 0.42 -2.73 7.81
C ILE A 35 1.31 -1.52 7.70
N LYS A 36 0.81 -0.48 7.05
CA LYS A 36 1.47 0.82 6.90
C LYS A 36 0.89 1.81 7.91
N GLU A 37 1.74 2.46 8.70
CA GLU A 37 1.41 3.55 9.61
C GLU A 37 1.84 4.87 8.97
N PHE A 38 0.95 5.82 8.78
CA PHE A 38 1.28 7.15 8.27
C PHE A 38 1.83 8.02 9.39
N LEU A 39 3.00 8.66 9.16
CA LEU A 39 3.61 9.56 10.12
C LEU A 39 2.93 10.93 10.15
N SER A 40 2.25 11.31 9.07
CA SER A 40 1.51 12.56 8.91
C SER A 40 0.31 12.35 7.97
N PRO A 41 -0.82 13.06 8.18
CA PRO A 41 -1.09 13.93 9.32
C PRO A 41 -1.33 13.14 10.62
N LYS A 42 -1.17 13.81 11.76
CA LYS A 42 -1.57 13.27 13.07
C LYS A 42 -2.85 13.95 13.54
N TYR A 43 -3.84 13.16 13.91
CA TYR A 43 -5.07 13.70 14.47
C TYR A 43 -4.80 14.33 15.85
N PRO A 44 -5.15 15.60 16.07
CA PRO A 44 -4.87 16.26 17.33
C PRO A 44 -5.75 15.72 18.45
N ALA A 45 -5.15 15.53 19.64
CA ALA A 45 -5.90 15.29 20.88
C ALA A 45 -6.61 16.56 21.33
N ASP A 46 -7.65 16.41 22.14
CA ASP A 46 -8.44 17.55 22.67
C ASP A 46 -7.62 18.42 23.63
N ASP A 47 -6.71 17.79 24.37
CA ASP A 47 -5.87 18.38 25.42
C ASP A 47 -4.42 18.69 24.96
N CYS A 48 -4.21 18.85 23.66
CA CYS A 48 -2.85 19.04 23.09
C CYS A 48 -2.24 20.44 23.30
N GLY A 49 -2.89 21.31 24.07
CA GLY A 49 -2.38 22.67 24.39
C GLY A 49 -2.41 23.66 23.22
N LEU A 50 -3.08 23.33 22.12
CA LEU A 50 -3.24 24.21 20.96
C LEU A 50 -4.55 24.98 21.06
N SER A 51 -4.61 26.16 20.39
CA SER A 51 -5.87 26.91 20.29
C SER A 51 -6.94 26.12 19.54
N GLU A 52 -8.22 26.33 19.88
CA GLU A 52 -9.38 25.71 19.22
C GLU A 52 -9.34 25.89 17.69
N LYS A 53 -8.98 27.07 17.23
CA LYS A 53 -8.83 27.38 15.79
C LYS A 53 -7.76 26.51 15.13
N THR A 54 -6.64 26.26 15.81
CA THR A 54 -5.56 25.40 15.31
C THR A 54 -5.98 23.94 15.30
N ILE A 55 -6.66 23.49 16.34
CA ILE A 55 -7.21 22.13 16.41
C ILE A 55 -8.21 21.90 15.29
N ALA A 56 -9.15 22.81 15.07
CA ALA A 56 -10.14 22.73 14.00
C ALA A 56 -9.47 22.64 12.60
N LYS A 57 -8.44 23.48 12.35
CA LYS A 57 -7.66 23.42 11.10
C LYS A 57 -6.99 22.06 10.91
N LYS A 58 -6.30 21.54 11.92
CA LYS A 58 -5.62 20.23 11.87
C LYS A 58 -6.61 19.09 11.67
N ARG A 59 -7.78 19.13 12.31
CA ARG A 59 -8.84 18.12 12.10
C ARG A 59 -9.35 18.15 10.67
N ALA A 60 -9.60 19.33 10.11
CA ALA A 60 -10.02 19.47 8.72
C ALA A 60 -8.96 18.94 7.73
N GLU A 61 -7.67 19.13 8.00
CA GLU A 61 -6.57 18.55 7.22
C GLU A 61 -6.56 17.02 7.32
N CYS A 62 -6.78 16.46 8.51
CA CYS A 62 -6.89 15.03 8.75
C CYS A 62 -8.08 14.40 8.02
N GLU A 63 -9.24 15.07 8.03
CA GLU A 63 -10.44 14.63 7.31
C GLU A 63 -10.23 14.65 5.78
N LYS A 64 -9.60 15.70 5.26
CA LYS A 64 -9.24 15.76 3.82
C LYS A 64 -8.30 14.62 3.43
N PHE A 65 -7.29 14.34 4.26
CA PHE A 65 -6.39 13.22 4.05
C PHE A 65 -7.14 11.90 4.03
N TYR A 66 -7.95 11.64 5.06
CA TYR A 66 -8.73 10.40 5.20
C TYR A 66 -9.65 10.20 4.00
N ASN A 67 -10.44 11.19 3.66
CA ASN A 67 -11.43 11.11 2.57
C ASN A 67 -10.74 10.89 1.22
N ARG A 68 -9.63 11.58 0.95
CA ARG A 68 -8.84 11.40 -0.27
C ARG A 68 -8.29 9.96 -0.37
N LYS A 69 -7.70 9.43 0.71
CA LYS A 69 -7.14 8.07 0.73
C LYS A 69 -8.24 7.01 0.64
N ALA A 70 -9.32 7.17 1.38
CA ALA A 70 -10.46 6.24 1.35
C ALA A 70 -11.06 6.16 -0.07
N LYS A 71 -11.27 7.30 -0.73
CA LYS A 71 -11.77 7.35 -2.12
C LYS A 71 -10.83 6.65 -3.10
N LEU A 72 -9.51 6.91 -3.00
CA LEU A 72 -8.50 6.25 -3.82
C LEU A 72 -8.49 4.74 -3.60
N TYR A 73 -8.46 4.27 -2.34
CA TYR A 73 -8.44 2.86 -2.03
C TYR A 73 -9.71 2.14 -2.47
N GLN A 74 -10.87 2.78 -2.35
CA GLN A 74 -12.12 2.27 -2.90
C GLN A 74 -12.08 2.11 -4.43
N ALA A 75 -11.50 3.08 -5.14
CA ALA A 75 -11.32 2.98 -6.59
C ALA A 75 -10.35 1.84 -6.97
N ILE A 76 -9.25 1.68 -6.23
CA ILE A 76 -8.29 0.59 -6.44
C ILE A 76 -8.95 -0.78 -6.19
N GLN A 77 -9.83 -0.91 -5.19
CA GLN A 77 -10.57 -2.15 -4.94
C GLN A 77 -11.43 -2.61 -6.12
N GLN A 78 -11.83 -1.69 -7.01
CA GLN A 78 -12.54 -2.02 -8.24
C GLN A 78 -11.63 -2.53 -9.36
N CYS A 79 -10.29 -2.37 -9.22
CA CYS A 79 -9.30 -2.81 -10.19
C CYS A 79 -8.91 -4.28 -9.95
N ARG A 80 -9.86 -5.21 -10.02
CA ARG A 80 -9.68 -6.65 -9.70
C ARG A 80 -8.91 -7.40 -10.79
N THR A 81 -7.67 -7.03 -11.04
CA THR A 81 -6.79 -7.73 -12.01
C THR A 81 -6.02 -8.89 -11.40
N GLY A 82 -6.02 -9.03 -10.06
CA GLY A 82 -5.11 -9.94 -9.36
C GLY A 82 -3.66 -9.44 -9.26
N ASN A 83 -3.29 -8.42 -10.03
CA ASN A 83 -1.93 -7.89 -10.11
C ASN A 83 -1.76 -6.49 -9.47
N VAL A 84 -2.78 -6.00 -8.82
CA VAL A 84 -2.77 -4.78 -8.00
C VAL A 84 -2.96 -5.19 -6.54
N VAL A 85 -2.12 -4.70 -5.64
CA VAL A 85 -2.30 -4.94 -4.21
C VAL A 85 -3.42 -4.05 -3.68
N ILE A 86 -4.43 -4.69 -3.12
CA ILE A 86 -5.63 -4.03 -2.61
C ILE A 86 -5.44 -3.67 -1.14
N ILE A 87 -5.72 -2.42 -0.79
CA ILE A 87 -5.84 -2.01 0.61
C ILE A 87 -7.19 -2.54 1.11
N GLN A 88 -7.13 -3.47 2.07
CA GLN A 88 -8.31 -4.14 2.62
C GLN A 88 -8.97 -3.34 3.73
N ASP A 89 -8.14 -2.60 4.49
CA ASP A 89 -8.61 -1.80 5.61
C ASP A 89 -7.84 -0.48 5.67
N PHE A 90 -8.55 0.62 5.92
CA PHE A 90 -7.96 1.94 6.11
C PHE A 90 -8.70 2.65 7.23
N PHE A 91 -8.00 2.95 8.31
CA PHE A 91 -8.62 3.45 9.54
C PHE A 91 -7.69 4.38 10.32
N ARG A 92 -8.27 5.05 11.29
CA ARG A 92 -7.56 5.82 12.31
C ARG A 92 -7.65 5.10 13.65
N GLU A 93 -6.52 4.98 14.33
CA GLU A 93 -6.46 4.53 15.73
C GLU A 93 -5.60 5.53 16.52
N GLY A 94 -6.20 6.11 17.57
CA GLY A 94 -5.60 7.23 18.28
C GLY A 94 -5.37 8.44 17.36
N SER A 95 -4.14 8.93 17.33
CA SER A 95 -3.73 10.05 16.47
C SER A 95 -3.22 9.64 15.09
N LYS A 96 -3.13 8.35 14.78
CA LYS A 96 -2.46 7.80 13.61
C LYS A 96 -3.43 7.17 12.62
N TYR A 97 -3.02 7.12 11.34
CA TYR A 97 -3.74 6.45 10.26
C TYR A 97 -2.98 5.22 9.81
N TYR A 98 -3.72 4.19 9.45
CA TYR A 98 -3.18 2.90 9.03
C TYR A 98 -3.83 2.43 7.74
N ALA A 99 -3.04 1.85 6.86
CA ALA A 99 -3.51 1.11 5.68
C ALA A 99 -3.03 -0.33 5.78
N VAL A 100 -3.91 -1.27 5.50
CA VAL A 100 -3.65 -2.70 5.63
C VAL A 100 -3.88 -3.39 4.29
N ALA A 101 -2.89 -4.17 3.85
CA ALA A 101 -2.97 -5.01 2.68
C ALA A 101 -2.57 -6.44 3.02
N GLU A 102 -3.04 -7.43 2.27
CA GLU A 102 -2.56 -8.80 2.41
C GLU A 102 -1.06 -8.86 2.08
N GLN A 103 -0.28 -9.57 2.90
CA GLN A 103 1.15 -9.73 2.63
C GLN A 103 1.36 -10.54 1.34
N VAL A 104 2.03 -9.93 0.37
CA VAL A 104 2.43 -10.62 -0.87
C VAL A 104 3.77 -11.33 -0.64
N LYS A 105 3.79 -12.64 -0.85
CA LYS A 105 5.05 -13.39 -0.96
C LYS A 105 5.61 -13.14 -2.36
N ALA A 106 6.64 -12.32 -2.45
CA ALA A 106 7.32 -11.99 -3.71
C ALA A 106 8.57 -12.84 -3.90
N GLU A 107 8.99 -13.01 -5.15
CA GLU A 107 10.31 -13.52 -5.50
C GLU A 107 11.33 -12.39 -5.33
N ASN A 108 12.44 -12.67 -4.67
CA ASN A 108 13.53 -11.70 -4.51
C ASN A 108 14.45 -11.72 -5.75
N LEU A 109 13.90 -11.39 -6.91
CA LEU A 109 14.67 -11.32 -8.15
C LEU A 109 15.29 -9.93 -8.30
N SER A 110 16.60 -9.88 -8.51
CA SER A 110 17.28 -8.65 -8.92
C SER A 110 16.89 -8.24 -10.35
N LEU A 111 17.08 -6.99 -10.71
CA LEU A 111 16.85 -6.53 -12.08
C LEU A 111 17.68 -7.30 -13.11
N SER A 112 18.92 -7.68 -12.77
CA SER A 112 19.77 -8.50 -13.62
C SER A 112 19.21 -9.92 -13.81
N GLN A 113 18.67 -10.53 -12.77
CA GLN A 113 18.00 -11.83 -12.87
C GLN A 113 16.72 -11.74 -13.71
N ILE A 114 15.93 -10.67 -13.59
CA ILE A 114 14.77 -10.43 -14.43
C ILE A 114 15.19 -10.24 -15.90
N ALA A 115 16.25 -9.47 -16.16
CA ALA A 115 16.79 -9.26 -17.50
C ALA A 115 17.29 -10.58 -18.14
N ALA A 116 17.82 -11.50 -17.34
CA ALA A 116 18.30 -12.81 -17.78
C ALA A 116 17.19 -13.88 -17.95
N LEU A 117 15.94 -13.57 -17.62
CA LEU A 117 14.83 -14.51 -17.85
C LEU A 117 14.68 -14.84 -19.36
N PRO A 118 14.20 -16.05 -19.70
CA PRO A 118 13.81 -16.37 -21.08
C PRO A 118 12.82 -15.35 -21.63
N GLU A 119 12.92 -15.03 -22.93
CA GLU A 119 12.15 -13.97 -23.58
C GLU A 119 10.63 -14.11 -23.36
N ASN A 120 10.10 -15.32 -23.48
CA ASN A 120 8.69 -15.59 -23.26
C ASN A 120 8.25 -15.27 -21.82
N LYS A 121 9.10 -15.52 -20.81
CA LYS A 121 8.82 -15.20 -19.42
C LYS A 121 8.87 -13.69 -19.15
N LYS A 122 9.87 -12.99 -19.74
CA LYS A 122 9.95 -11.52 -19.69
C LYS A 122 8.71 -10.88 -20.31
N MET A 123 8.33 -11.32 -21.50
CA MET A 123 7.17 -10.77 -22.20
C MET A 123 5.87 -10.99 -21.44
N THR A 124 5.72 -12.14 -20.78
CA THR A 124 4.55 -12.42 -19.93
C THR A 124 4.50 -11.48 -18.73
N LEU A 125 5.63 -11.28 -18.04
CA LEU A 125 5.74 -10.35 -16.91
C LEU A 125 5.41 -8.91 -17.35
N ILE A 126 6.02 -8.43 -18.45
CA ILE A 126 5.79 -7.08 -18.98
C ILE A 126 4.31 -6.89 -19.33
N ARG A 127 3.70 -7.84 -20.04
CA ARG A 127 2.27 -7.77 -20.40
C ARG A 127 1.38 -7.70 -19.18
N ALA A 128 1.67 -8.48 -18.13
CA ALA A 128 0.90 -8.45 -16.88
C ALA A 128 0.99 -7.08 -16.18
N ILE A 129 2.17 -6.48 -16.14
CA ILE A 129 2.40 -5.15 -15.58
C ILE A 129 1.66 -4.08 -16.39
N LEU A 130 1.83 -4.06 -17.73
CA LEU A 130 1.17 -3.09 -18.60
C LEU A 130 -0.36 -3.21 -18.53
N TYR A 131 -0.89 -4.42 -18.51
CA TYR A 131 -2.32 -4.65 -18.32
C TYR A 131 -2.82 -4.05 -17.00
N SER A 132 -2.06 -4.24 -15.92
CA SER A 132 -2.44 -3.69 -14.61
C SER A 132 -2.49 -2.15 -14.62
N PHE A 133 -1.51 -1.50 -15.25
CA PHE A 133 -1.54 -0.04 -15.42
C PHE A 133 -2.68 0.41 -16.34
N SER A 134 -2.99 -0.33 -17.41
CA SER A 134 -4.11 0.02 -18.27
C SER A 134 -5.44 -0.01 -17.51
N VAL A 135 -5.63 -0.99 -16.61
CA VAL A 135 -6.82 -1.05 -15.76
C VAL A 135 -6.87 0.11 -14.76
N LEU A 136 -5.74 0.46 -14.11
CA LEU A 136 -5.66 1.62 -13.23
C LEU A 136 -6.04 2.90 -13.98
N HIS A 137 -5.45 3.14 -15.15
CA HIS A 137 -5.72 4.32 -15.97
C HIS A 137 -7.17 4.37 -16.49
N SER A 138 -7.78 3.21 -16.80
CA SER A 138 -9.20 3.15 -17.19
C SER A 138 -10.15 3.60 -16.07
N LYS A 139 -9.68 3.60 -14.82
CA LYS A 139 -10.38 4.11 -13.64
C LYS A 139 -9.87 5.49 -13.19
N ALA A 140 -9.15 6.19 -14.07
CA ALA A 140 -8.51 7.49 -13.81
C ALA A 140 -7.54 7.48 -12.62
N ILE A 141 -6.99 6.32 -12.24
CA ILE A 141 -6.01 6.19 -11.17
C ILE A 141 -4.60 6.37 -11.77
N VAL A 142 -3.88 7.40 -11.31
CA VAL A 142 -2.48 7.66 -11.63
C VAL A 142 -1.60 7.23 -10.47
N HIS A 143 -0.65 6.32 -10.72
CA HIS A 143 0.21 5.77 -9.66
C HIS A 143 1.23 6.78 -9.13
N SER A 144 1.82 7.59 -10.01
CA SER A 144 2.79 8.69 -9.75
C SER A 144 4.14 8.31 -9.14
N ASP A 145 4.39 7.04 -8.80
CA ASP A 145 5.69 6.56 -8.30
C ASP A 145 6.02 5.19 -8.91
N VAL A 146 6.02 5.10 -10.25
CA VAL A 146 6.33 3.86 -10.96
C VAL A 146 7.84 3.64 -10.96
N LYS A 147 8.28 2.60 -10.25
CA LYS A 147 9.68 2.15 -10.16
C LYS A 147 9.74 0.64 -9.85
N PRO A 148 10.87 -0.03 -10.08
CA PRO A 148 11.00 -1.47 -9.83
C PRO A 148 10.62 -1.88 -8.41
N ASP A 149 10.97 -1.09 -7.40
CA ASP A 149 10.68 -1.37 -5.99
C ASP A 149 9.17 -1.41 -5.69
N ASN A 150 8.36 -0.75 -6.51
CA ASN A 150 6.90 -0.73 -6.39
C ASN A 150 6.20 -1.80 -7.24
N ILE A 151 6.97 -2.77 -7.77
CA ILE A 151 6.47 -3.91 -8.52
C ILE A 151 7.03 -5.20 -7.93
N LEU A 152 6.22 -5.89 -7.13
CA LEU A 152 6.59 -7.18 -6.56
C LEU A 152 6.44 -8.28 -7.59
N VAL A 153 7.54 -8.93 -7.95
CA VAL A 153 7.52 -10.07 -8.89
C VAL A 153 7.11 -11.32 -8.13
N LYS A 154 6.13 -12.04 -8.66
CA LYS A 154 5.62 -13.29 -8.11
C LYS A 154 5.68 -14.37 -9.18
N ARG A 155 6.14 -15.58 -8.79
CA ARG A 155 6.07 -16.78 -9.63
C ARG A 155 4.63 -17.31 -9.66
N THR A 156 4.16 -17.67 -10.84
CA THR A 156 2.87 -18.34 -11.05
C THR A 156 3.04 -19.85 -10.96
N GLU A 157 1.93 -20.59 -10.80
CA GLU A 157 1.91 -22.06 -10.74
C GLU A 157 2.51 -22.70 -12.01
N ASN A 158 2.33 -22.08 -13.17
CA ASN A 158 2.89 -22.53 -14.45
C ASN A 158 4.35 -22.12 -14.66
N ASN A 159 5.08 -21.74 -13.60
CA ASN A 159 6.48 -21.33 -13.65
C ASN A 159 6.77 -20.10 -14.55
N PHE A 160 5.76 -19.24 -14.75
CA PHE A 160 5.91 -17.88 -15.28
C PHE A 160 5.97 -16.87 -14.16
N TYR A 161 6.05 -15.59 -14.50
CA TYR A 161 6.09 -14.50 -13.55
C TYR A 161 4.99 -13.47 -13.82
N THR A 162 4.48 -12.88 -12.74
CA THR A 162 3.58 -11.74 -12.80
C THR A 162 4.10 -10.63 -11.88
N GLY A 163 3.73 -9.38 -12.17
CA GLY A 163 4.06 -8.23 -11.34
C GLY A 163 2.85 -7.77 -10.56
N LYS A 164 3.01 -7.60 -9.24
CA LYS A 164 2.00 -6.97 -8.39
C LYS A 164 2.40 -5.53 -8.09
N ILE A 165 1.56 -4.59 -8.48
CA ILE A 165 1.76 -3.15 -8.25
C ILE A 165 1.40 -2.86 -6.79
N ILE A 166 2.33 -2.18 -6.10
CA ILE A 166 2.20 -1.77 -4.70
C ILE A 166 2.45 -0.28 -4.54
N ASP A 167 2.25 0.23 -3.34
CA ASP A 167 2.57 1.59 -2.90
C ASP A 167 1.86 2.72 -3.64
N PHE A 168 0.58 2.87 -3.31
CA PHE A 168 -0.28 3.92 -3.87
C PHE A 168 -0.24 5.23 -3.06
N ASP A 169 0.85 5.52 -2.33
CA ASP A 169 0.88 6.70 -1.46
C ASP A 169 0.91 8.01 -2.24
N ALA A 170 1.62 8.06 -3.35
CA ALA A 170 1.68 9.21 -4.25
C ALA A 170 0.52 9.25 -5.25
N SER A 171 -0.32 8.20 -5.30
CA SER A 171 -1.37 8.04 -6.30
C SER A 171 -2.55 8.99 -6.08
N PHE A 172 -3.24 9.30 -7.17
CA PHE A 172 -4.45 10.14 -7.18
C PHE A 172 -5.45 9.72 -8.26
N LEU A 173 -6.68 10.25 -8.11
CA LEU A 173 -7.80 10.13 -9.05
C LEU A 173 -7.93 11.40 -9.88
#